data_bd3bd3b773193ef923375be55e55544d
#
_entry.id   bd3bd3b773193ef923375be55e55544d
#
_cell.length_a   1.000
_cell.length_b   1.000
_cell.length_c   1.000
_cell.angle_alpha   90.00
_cell.angle_beta   90.00
_cell.angle_gamma   90.00
#
_symmetry.space_group_name_H-M   'P 1'
#
loop_
_entity.id
_entity.type
_entity.pdbx_description
1 polymer ?
#
loop_
_entity_poly.entity_id
_entity_poly.type
_entity_poly.pdbx_seq_one_letter_code
_entity_poly.pdbx_strand_id
1 'polypeptide(L)'
;MGLSYGDVDRIAKLVPDELKITLESAAEKEPELKELVKSDPQIGKLWNLACRLEGSIGTLSTHAAGVIICDEPLTDHVPLFQASGSDIVATQFEMKTAEEVGLLKMDFLGLRTLTVVHDTVRFIAENRGIQIDIDALEPDDAQTYELLRSGRTTGVFQLESSGMRDLSKRIGLESLEEICALVALYRPGPMQLKDQYIESKHNPSKLVYD
;
A
#
# COMPACT_ATOMS: atom_id res chain seq x y z
N MET A 1 -26.97 7.68 14.60
CA MET A 1 -28.07 7.02 13.86
C MET A 1 -28.57 5.75 14.57
N GLY A 2 -27.95 5.32 15.64
CA GLY A 2 -28.37 4.19 16.48
C GLY A 2 -28.09 2.79 15.93
N LEU A 3 -27.31 2.68 14.85
CA LEU A 3 -26.82 1.39 14.34
C LEU A 3 -25.71 0.85 15.21
N SER A 4 -25.65 -0.48 15.40
CA SER A 4 -24.54 -1.12 16.08
C SER A 4 -23.28 -1.12 15.20
N TYR A 5 -22.10 -1.25 15.83
CA TYR A 5 -20.84 -1.39 15.07
C TYR A 5 -20.85 -2.63 14.17
N GLY A 6 -21.51 -3.72 14.61
CA GLY A 6 -21.63 -4.93 13.81
C GLY A 6 -22.46 -4.74 12.53
N ASP A 7 -23.58 -3.99 12.63
CA ASP A 7 -24.40 -3.68 11.46
C ASP A 7 -23.66 -2.80 10.47
N VAL A 8 -22.95 -1.79 10.96
CA VAL A 8 -22.15 -0.88 10.11
C VAL A 8 -21.02 -1.66 9.44
N ASP A 9 -20.32 -2.53 10.15
CA ASP A 9 -19.24 -3.37 9.59
C ASP A 9 -19.75 -4.33 8.51
N ARG A 10 -20.93 -4.93 8.74
CA ARG A 10 -21.60 -5.77 7.73
C ARG A 10 -21.89 -4.99 6.45
N ILE A 11 -22.44 -3.79 6.56
CA ILE A 11 -22.76 -2.94 5.40
C ILE A 11 -21.47 -2.54 4.68
N ALA A 12 -20.45 -2.12 5.42
CA ALA A 12 -19.16 -1.73 4.85
C ALA A 12 -18.49 -2.87 4.08
N LYS A 13 -18.60 -4.12 4.56
CA LYS A 13 -18.05 -5.32 3.89
C LYS A 13 -18.77 -5.72 2.61
N LEU A 14 -20.00 -5.23 2.39
CA LEU A 14 -20.70 -5.43 1.12
C LEU A 14 -20.20 -4.47 0.01
N VAL A 15 -19.47 -3.41 0.36
CA VAL A 15 -18.87 -2.55 -0.64
C VAL A 15 -17.68 -3.29 -1.26
N PRO A 16 -17.65 -3.50 -2.59
CA PRO A 16 -16.54 -4.18 -3.26
C PRO A 16 -15.22 -3.46 -3.06
N ASP A 17 -14.15 -4.21 -2.84
CA ASP A 17 -12.78 -3.68 -2.74
C ASP A 17 -12.19 -3.44 -4.15
N GLU A 18 -12.74 -2.45 -4.84
CA GLU A 18 -12.29 -2.04 -6.17
C GLU A 18 -11.67 -0.64 -6.13
N LEU A 19 -10.60 -0.45 -6.86
CA LEU A 19 -9.92 0.84 -6.94
C LEU A 19 -10.85 1.93 -7.51
N LYS A 20 -11.00 3.03 -6.78
CA LYS A 20 -11.85 4.18 -7.14
C LYS A 20 -13.35 3.87 -7.28
N ILE A 21 -13.84 2.80 -6.65
CA ILE A 21 -15.27 2.56 -6.61
C ILE A 21 -15.97 3.69 -5.85
N THR A 22 -17.11 4.15 -6.36
CA THR A 22 -18.00 5.05 -5.63
C THR A 22 -19.10 4.27 -4.94
N LEU A 23 -19.70 4.82 -3.89
CA LEU A 23 -20.80 4.17 -3.17
C LEU A 23 -21.99 3.92 -4.11
N GLU A 24 -22.30 4.85 -5.01
CA GLU A 24 -23.34 4.65 -6.02
C GLU A 24 -23.05 3.47 -6.93
N SER A 25 -21.82 3.40 -7.46
CA SER A 25 -21.37 2.29 -8.29
C SER A 25 -21.34 0.96 -7.53
N ALA A 26 -20.95 0.98 -6.26
CA ALA A 26 -20.98 -0.20 -5.39
C ALA A 26 -22.39 -0.77 -5.21
N ALA A 27 -23.38 0.10 -4.97
CA ALA A 27 -24.78 -0.32 -4.84
C ALA A 27 -25.39 -0.82 -6.17
N GLU A 28 -24.83 -0.42 -7.32
CA GLU A 28 -25.25 -0.97 -8.60
C GLU A 28 -24.67 -2.35 -8.88
N LYS A 29 -23.42 -2.59 -8.49
CA LYS A 29 -22.68 -3.83 -8.72
C LYS A 29 -23.06 -4.94 -7.77
N GLU A 30 -23.38 -4.59 -6.49
CA GLU A 30 -23.67 -5.55 -5.44
C GLU A 30 -25.16 -5.65 -5.15
N PRO A 31 -25.86 -6.72 -5.63
CA PRO A 31 -27.30 -6.86 -5.49
C PRO A 31 -27.78 -6.90 -4.02
N GLU A 32 -26.99 -7.53 -3.12
CA GLU A 32 -27.32 -7.61 -1.70
C GLU A 32 -27.30 -6.22 -1.06
N LEU A 33 -26.28 -5.43 -1.34
CA LEU A 33 -26.17 -4.04 -0.88
C LEU A 33 -27.33 -3.19 -1.39
N LYS A 34 -27.67 -3.32 -2.66
CA LYS A 34 -28.78 -2.60 -3.29
C LYS A 34 -30.12 -2.93 -2.65
N GLU A 35 -30.37 -4.19 -2.37
CA GLU A 35 -31.61 -4.65 -1.71
C GLU A 35 -31.65 -4.15 -0.26
N LEU A 36 -30.56 -4.24 0.47
CA LEU A 36 -30.46 -3.79 1.86
C LEU A 36 -30.72 -2.28 1.99
N VAL A 37 -30.16 -1.47 1.10
CA VAL A 37 -30.38 -0.01 1.06
C VAL A 37 -31.84 0.34 0.75
N LYS A 38 -32.55 -0.49 -0.03
CA LYS A 38 -33.95 -0.25 -0.39
C LYS A 38 -34.93 -0.75 0.66
N SER A 39 -34.66 -1.90 1.28
CA SER A 39 -35.59 -2.59 2.17
C SER A 39 -35.57 -2.02 3.59
N ASP A 40 -34.44 -1.47 4.04
CA ASP A 40 -34.30 -0.90 5.37
C ASP A 40 -34.22 0.63 5.33
N PRO A 41 -35.25 1.35 5.83
CA PRO A 41 -35.26 2.82 5.80
C PRO A 41 -34.10 3.46 6.60
N GLN A 42 -33.61 2.82 7.65
CA GLN A 42 -32.50 3.34 8.44
C GLN A 42 -31.18 3.20 7.69
N ILE A 43 -30.97 2.06 7.02
CA ILE A 43 -29.80 1.84 6.17
C ILE A 43 -29.88 2.73 4.94
N GLY A 44 -31.03 2.90 4.31
CA GLY A 44 -31.22 3.83 3.21
C GLY A 44 -30.87 5.28 3.56
N LYS A 45 -31.26 5.72 4.77
CA LYS A 45 -30.86 7.04 5.27
C LYS A 45 -29.36 7.16 5.51
N LEU A 46 -28.73 6.12 6.11
CA LEU A 46 -27.27 6.05 6.27
C LEU A 46 -26.56 6.16 4.92
N TRP A 47 -26.99 5.35 3.95
CA TRP A 47 -26.41 5.29 2.62
C TRP A 47 -26.47 6.64 1.90
N ASN A 48 -27.63 7.27 1.89
CA ASN A 48 -27.80 8.59 1.30
C ASN A 48 -26.88 9.66 1.93
N LEU A 49 -26.72 9.62 3.25
CA LEU A 49 -25.76 10.51 3.93
C LEU A 49 -24.31 10.18 3.58
N ALA A 50 -23.96 8.90 3.49
CA ALA A 50 -22.62 8.46 3.10
C ALA A 50 -22.27 8.91 1.69
N CYS A 51 -23.16 8.71 0.70
CA CYS A 51 -22.96 9.19 -0.68
C CYS A 51 -22.78 10.72 -0.75
N ARG A 52 -23.48 11.49 0.08
CA ARG A 52 -23.30 12.95 0.15
C ARG A 52 -21.99 13.39 0.78
N LEU A 53 -21.41 12.57 1.63
CA LEU A 53 -20.12 12.80 2.30
C LEU A 53 -18.94 12.23 1.52
N GLU A 54 -19.22 11.33 0.58
CA GLU A 54 -18.18 10.72 -0.25
C GLU A 54 -17.39 11.81 -1.00
N GLY A 55 -16.05 11.68 -1.01
CA GLY A 55 -15.15 12.67 -1.60
C GLY A 55 -14.93 13.94 -0.78
N SER A 56 -15.63 14.11 0.34
CA SER A 56 -15.38 15.24 1.25
C SER A 56 -14.07 15.07 1.98
N ILE A 57 -13.36 16.18 2.22
CA ILE A 57 -12.13 16.20 3.03
C ILE A 57 -12.52 15.93 4.50
N GLY A 58 -12.11 14.77 5.01
CA GLY A 58 -12.45 14.33 6.37
C GLY A 58 -11.42 14.71 7.44
N THR A 59 -10.14 14.65 7.10
CA THR A 59 -9.04 14.90 8.06
C THR A 59 -7.85 15.56 7.39
N LEU A 60 -7.15 16.38 8.17
CA LEU A 60 -5.83 16.87 7.81
C LEU A 60 -4.78 16.01 8.52
N SER A 61 -3.79 15.52 7.78
CA SER A 61 -2.67 14.76 8.33
C SER A 61 -1.37 15.23 7.70
N THR A 62 -0.28 15.03 8.44
CA THR A 62 1.07 15.34 7.95
C THR A 62 1.60 14.15 7.18
N HIS A 63 2.16 14.38 5.99
CA HIS A 63 2.85 13.34 5.22
C HIS A 63 4.13 12.90 5.95
N ALA A 64 4.37 11.57 6.00
CA ALA A 64 5.46 11.02 6.79
C ALA A 64 6.86 11.40 6.28
N ALA A 65 7.01 11.67 4.99
CA ALA A 65 8.30 11.88 4.32
C ALA A 65 8.31 13.10 3.38
N GLY A 66 7.17 13.65 3.03
CA GLY A 66 7.06 14.76 2.08
C GLY A 66 7.40 16.10 2.72
N VAL A 67 8.31 16.83 2.09
CA VAL A 67 8.69 18.20 2.47
C VAL A 67 8.43 19.12 1.30
N ILE A 68 7.72 20.21 1.54
CA ILE A 68 7.50 21.26 0.55
C ILE A 68 8.68 22.22 0.60
N ILE A 69 9.26 22.53 -0.56
CA ILE A 69 10.39 23.42 -0.72
C ILE A 69 9.96 24.59 -1.59
N CYS A 70 10.32 25.78 -1.16
CA CYS A 70 10.09 27.05 -1.84
C CYS A 70 11.26 27.98 -1.56
N ASP A 71 11.58 28.90 -2.46
CA ASP A 71 12.58 29.95 -2.33
C ASP A 71 12.05 31.20 -1.62
N GLU A 72 10.72 31.31 -1.49
CA GLU A 72 10.02 32.38 -0.78
C GLU A 72 9.27 31.85 0.43
N PRO A 73 8.76 32.70 1.34
CA PRO A 73 7.94 32.26 2.46
C PRO A 73 6.70 31.50 1.96
N LEU A 74 6.47 30.29 2.45
CA LEU A 74 5.32 29.46 2.06
C LEU A 74 3.97 30.16 2.25
N THR A 75 3.88 31.08 3.21
CA THR A 75 2.67 31.87 3.48
C THR A 75 2.25 32.78 2.35
N ASP A 76 3.15 33.10 1.42
CA ASP A 76 2.87 33.95 0.27
C ASP A 76 2.20 33.13 -0.86
N HIS A 77 2.28 31.80 -0.79
CA HIS A 77 1.77 30.88 -1.80
C HIS A 77 0.56 30.06 -1.32
N VAL A 78 0.61 29.58 -0.05
CA VAL A 78 -0.38 28.63 0.46
C VAL A 78 -0.72 28.90 1.93
N PRO A 79 -1.95 28.60 2.38
CA PRO A 79 -2.28 28.59 3.79
C PRO A 79 -1.56 27.45 4.50
N LEU A 80 -1.09 27.73 5.71
CA LEU A 80 -0.39 26.77 6.56
C LEU A 80 -1.31 26.21 7.64
N PHE A 81 -0.97 25.03 8.13
CA PHE A 81 -1.65 24.33 9.20
C PHE A 81 -0.64 23.71 10.17
N GLN A 82 -0.95 23.80 11.43
CA GLN A 82 -0.22 23.12 12.50
C GLN A 82 -1.22 22.39 13.38
N ALA A 83 -1.09 21.07 13.46
CA ALA A 83 -1.95 20.27 14.32
C ALA A 83 -1.70 20.58 15.80
N SER A 84 -2.74 20.57 16.61
CA SER A 84 -2.61 20.75 18.06
C SER A 84 -1.67 19.70 18.65
N GLY A 85 -0.65 20.14 19.37
CA GLY A 85 0.36 19.27 19.99
C GLY A 85 1.45 18.76 19.03
N SER A 86 1.56 19.31 17.82
CA SER A 86 2.62 19.03 16.87
C SER A 86 3.47 20.29 16.63
N ASP A 87 4.78 20.09 16.52
CA ASP A 87 5.72 21.16 16.11
C ASP A 87 5.85 21.27 14.58
N ILE A 88 5.19 20.35 13.85
CA ILE A 88 5.27 20.30 12.39
C ILE A 88 4.23 21.23 11.78
N VAL A 89 4.70 22.11 10.91
CA VAL A 89 3.87 22.98 10.07
C VAL A 89 3.71 22.31 8.71
N ALA A 90 2.49 22.21 8.21
CA ALA A 90 2.16 21.64 6.92
C ALA A 90 1.38 22.64 6.06
N THR A 91 1.39 22.44 4.75
CA THR A 91 0.49 23.17 3.83
C THR A 91 -0.93 22.61 3.96
N GLN A 92 -1.95 23.46 3.84
CA GLN A 92 -3.34 23.00 3.79
C GLN A 92 -3.72 22.42 2.43
N PHE A 93 -2.93 22.68 1.40
CA PHE A 93 -3.16 22.14 0.07
C PHE A 93 -2.65 20.68 -0.02
N GLU A 94 -3.41 19.85 -0.69
CA GLU A 94 -2.97 18.50 -1.07
C GLU A 94 -1.88 18.60 -2.15
N MET A 95 -1.20 17.48 -2.42
CA MET A 95 -0.01 17.44 -3.27
C MET A 95 -0.21 18.08 -4.65
N LYS A 96 -1.29 17.75 -5.35
CA LYS A 96 -1.54 18.27 -6.73
C LYS A 96 -1.78 19.77 -6.71
N THR A 97 -2.59 20.25 -5.79
CA THR A 97 -2.86 21.67 -5.66
C THR A 97 -1.59 22.45 -5.28
N ALA A 98 -0.73 21.88 -4.42
CA ALA A 98 0.57 22.48 -4.09
C ALA A 98 1.50 22.55 -5.32
N GLU A 99 1.54 21.53 -6.16
CA GLU A 99 2.28 21.53 -7.43
C GLU A 99 1.71 22.51 -8.44
N GLU A 100 0.38 22.64 -8.54
CA GLU A 100 -0.30 23.60 -9.43
C GLU A 100 0.02 25.06 -9.11
N VAL A 101 0.28 25.39 -7.84
CA VAL A 101 0.75 26.73 -7.43
C VAL A 101 2.26 26.90 -7.47
N GLY A 102 2.98 25.92 -8.04
CA GLY A 102 4.42 26.00 -8.32
C GLY A 102 5.32 25.55 -7.17
N LEU A 103 4.79 24.90 -6.12
CA LEU A 103 5.60 24.38 -5.03
C LEU A 103 6.22 23.01 -5.39
N LEU A 104 7.45 22.80 -4.93
CA LEU A 104 8.16 21.53 -5.12
C LEU A 104 7.99 20.65 -3.87
N LYS A 105 7.44 19.46 -4.05
CA LYS A 105 7.41 18.42 -3.01
C LYS A 105 8.55 17.45 -3.18
N MET A 106 9.37 17.29 -2.17
CA MET A 106 10.44 16.30 -2.10
C MET A 106 10.11 15.25 -1.05
N ASP A 107 10.22 13.98 -1.41
CA ASP A 107 9.99 12.88 -0.48
C ASP A 107 11.32 12.33 0.06
N PHE A 108 11.56 12.51 1.36
CA PHE A 108 12.73 12.01 2.06
C PHE A 108 12.36 10.75 2.85
N LEU A 109 12.39 9.61 2.19
CA LEU A 109 12.02 8.34 2.78
C LEU A 109 13.26 7.48 3.05
N GLY A 110 13.52 7.19 4.32
CA GLY A 110 14.57 6.26 4.74
C GLY A 110 14.01 4.88 5.06
N LEU A 111 14.84 3.85 4.91
CA LEU A 111 14.53 2.47 5.27
C LEU A 111 15.39 2.00 6.44
N ARG A 112 14.77 1.66 7.56
CA ARG A 112 15.47 1.10 8.74
C ARG A 112 16.08 -0.26 8.44
N THR A 113 15.55 -1.00 7.48
CA THR A 113 16.07 -2.32 7.08
C THR A 113 17.49 -2.25 6.57
N LEU A 114 17.89 -1.19 5.85
CA LEU A 114 19.26 -0.99 5.40
C LEU A 114 20.23 -0.80 6.57
N THR A 115 19.81 -0.13 7.64
CA THR A 115 20.59 -0.02 8.88
C THR A 115 20.79 -1.41 9.53
N VAL A 116 19.76 -2.25 9.55
CA VAL A 116 19.86 -3.61 10.07
C VAL A 116 20.87 -4.44 9.28
N VAL A 117 20.85 -4.34 7.94
CA VAL A 117 21.83 -5.01 7.08
C VAL A 117 23.25 -4.52 7.38
N HIS A 118 23.44 -3.19 7.40
CA HIS A 118 24.73 -2.58 7.72
C HIS A 118 25.28 -3.04 9.08
N ASP A 119 24.46 -2.98 10.14
CA ASP A 119 24.86 -3.40 11.48
C ASP A 119 25.15 -4.91 11.53
N THR A 120 24.41 -5.72 10.79
CA THR A 120 24.66 -7.17 10.70
C THR A 120 26.03 -7.45 10.10
N VAL A 121 26.39 -6.81 8.99
CA VAL A 121 27.71 -6.95 8.36
C VAL A 121 28.81 -6.52 9.32
N ARG A 122 28.65 -5.38 10.00
CA ARG A 122 29.59 -4.90 11.02
C ARG A 122 29.77 -5.91 12.15
N PHE A 123 28.69 -6.43 12.72
CA PHE A 123 28.76 -7.42 13.82
C PHE A 123 29.42 -8.73 13.38
N ILE A 124 29.22 -9.17 12.15
CA ILE A 124 29.92 -10.35 11.61
C ILE A 124 31.41 -10.08 11.51
N ALA A 125 31.80 -8.92 11.01
CA ALA A 125 33.20 -8.52 10.93
C ALA A 125 33.87 -8.46 12.32
N GLU A 126 33.21 -7.81 13.29
CA GLU A 126 33.72 -7.64 14.65
C GLU A 126 33.83 -8.98 15.43
N ASN A 127 32.82 -9.86 15.29
CA ASN A 127 32.73 -11.07 16.10
C ASN A 127 33.34 -12.32 15.45
N ARG A 128 33.44 -12.34 14.10
CA ARG A 128 33.92 -13.51 13.34
C ARG A 128 35.12 -13.22 12.45
N GLY A 129 35.54 -11.96 12.33
CA GLY A 129 36.63 -11.55 11.43
C GLY A 129 36.32 -11.72 9.94
N ILE A 130 35.02 -11.91 9.58
CA ILE A 130 34.59 -12.13 8.20
C ILE A 130 34.13 -10.79 7.62
N GLN A 131 34.72 -10.38 6.51
CA GLN A 131 34.26 -9.21 5.73
C GLN A 131 33.25 -9.69 4.69
N ILE A 132 32.08 -9.07 4.68
CA ILE A 132 31.01 -9.34 3.72
C ILE A 132 30.83 -8.09 2.86
N ASP A 133 30.95 -8.25 1.55
CA ASP A 133 30.57 -7.25 0.55
C ASP A 133 29.14 -7.57 0.10
N ILE A 134 28.19 -6.72 0.48
CA ILE A 134 26.77 -6.90 0.12
C ILE A 134 26.54 -6.78 -1.38
N ASP A 135 27.30 -5.90 -2.05
CA ASP A 135 27.14 -5.64 -3.51
C ASP A 135 27.72 -6.79 -4.35
N ALA A 136 28.57 -7.63 -3.75
CA ALA A 136 29.15 -8.82 -4.39
C ALA A 136 28.37 -10.11 -4.14
N LEU A 137 27.22 -10.05 -3.44
CA LEU A 137 26.39 -11.23 -3.21
C LEU A 137 25.65 -11.62 -4.50
N GLU A 138 25.83 -12.88 -4.90
CA GLU A 138 25.09 -13.43 -6.04
C GLU A 138 23.62 -13.69 -5.65
N PRO A 139 22.66 -13.33 -6.52
CA PRO A 139 21.23 -13.46 -6.22
C PRO A 139 20.67 -14.84 -6.56
N ASP A 140 21.45 -15.92 -6.41
CA ASP A 140 21.13 -17.27 -6.85
C ASP A 140 21.13 -18.33 -5.74
N ASP A 141 21.16 -17.91 -4.46
CA ASP A 141 21.19 -18.83 -3.32
C ASP A 141 19.91 -19.68 -3.23
N ALA A 142 20.06 -20.98 -3.54
CA ALA A 142 18.96 -21.95 -3.57
C ALA A 142 18.23 -22.07 -2.21
N GLN A 143 18.95 -21.95 -1.08
CA GLN A 143 18.35 -22.07 0.24
C GLN A 143 17.47 -20.86 0.56
N THR A 144 17.85 -19.68 0.12
CA THR A 144 17.04 -18.46 0.21
C THR A 144 15.73 -18.62 -0.57
N TYR A 145 15.78 -19.11 -1.81
CA TYR A 145 14.56 -19.34 -2.58
C TYR A 145 13.68 -20.45 -2.01
N GLU A 146 14.27 -21.50 -1.43
CA GLU A 146 13.50 -22.52 -0.71
C GLU A 146 12.76 -21.91 0.50
N LEU A 147 13.41 -21.05 1.27
CA LEU A 147 12.80 -20.32 2.38
C LEU A 147 11.63 -19.46 1.88
N LEU A 148 11.82 -18.70 0.80
CA LEU A 148 10.81 -17.84 0.21
C LEU A 148 9.60 -18.64 -0.29
N ARG A 149 9.82 -19.73 -1.03
CA ARG A 149 8.76 -20.64 -1.51
C ARG A 149 7.99 -21.30 -0.37
N SER A 150 8.66 -21.59 0.74
CA SER A 150 7.98 -22.20 1.92
C SER A 150 7.02 -21.24 2.61
N GLY A 151 7.12 -19.92 2.34
CA GLY A 151 6.38 -18.86 3.02
C GLY A 151 6.75 -18.68 4.49
N ARG A 152 7.87 -19.24 4.95
CA ARG A 152 8.43 -19.02 6.30
C ARG A 152 9.22 -17.73 6.34
N THR A 153 8.60 -16.64 5.93
CA THR A 153 9.22 -15.34 5.68
C THR A 153 8.96 -14.31 6.78
N THR A 154 8.72 -14.77 8.02
CA THR A 154 8.66 -13.88 9.19
C THR A 154 10.03 -13.23 9.39
N GLY A 155 10.06 -11.88 9.47
CA GLY A 155 11.30 -11.10 9.56
C GLY A 155 11.97 -10.82 8.21
N VAL A 156 11.44 -11.35 7.08
CA VAL A 156 11.91 -10.98 5.75
C VAL A 156 11.17 -9.72 5.27
N PHE A 157 11.90 -8.65 5.08
CA PHE A 157 11.34 -7.35 4.69
C PHE A 157 10.36 -7.47 3.51
N GLN A 158 9.21 -6.82 3.63
CA GLN A 158 8.10 -6.81 2.68
C GLN A 158 7.43 -8.17 2.39
N LEU A 159 7.93 -9.30 2.89
CA LEU A 159 7.39 -10.63 2.60
C LEU A 159 6.67 -11.26 3.81
N GLU A 160 6.37 -10.48 4.85
CA GLU A 160 5.87 -10.99 6.14
C GLU A 160 4.36 -11.14 6.22
N SER A 161 3.58 -10.35 5.44
CA SER A 161 2.13 -10.40 5.50
C SER A 161 1.58 -11.75 5.01
N SER A 162 0.41 -12.15 5.50
CA SER A 162 -0.22 -13.42 5.10
C SER A 162 -0.43 -13.50 3.59
N GLY A 163 -0.86 -12.39 2.96
CA GLY A 163 -1.07 -12.33 1.52
C GLY A 163 0.23 -12.43 0.72
N MET A 164 1.32 -11.79 1.17
CA MET A 164 2.62 -11.92 0.53
C MET A 164 3.18 -13.34 0.65
N ARG A 165 3.02 -13.99 1.81
CA ARG A 165 3.41 -15.39 2.02
C ARG A 165 2.64 -16.35 1.11
N ASP A 166 1.33 -16.15 0.99
CA ASP A 166 0.50 -16.96 0.10
C ASP A 166 0.93 -16.77 -1.36
N LEU A 167 1.07 -15.54 -1.80
CA LEU A 167 1.48 -15.23 -3.16
C LEU A 167 2.89 -15.75 -3.47
N SER A 168 3.84 -15.65 -2.54
CA SER A 168 5.19 -16.21 -2.66
C SER A 168 5.18 -17.72 -2.88
N LYS A 169 4.34 -18.46 -2.12
CA LYS A 169 4.14 -19.91 -2.29
C LYS A 169 3.54 -20.25 -3.65
N ARG A 170 2.51 -19.48 -4.07
CA ARG A 170 1.79 -19.72 -5.31
C ARG A 170 2.63 -19.43 -6.55
N ILE A 171 3.45 -18.38 -6.51
CA ILE A 171 4.40 -18.08 -7.60
C ILE A 171 5.51 -19.14 -7.64
N GLY A 172 5.97 -19.60 -6.46
CA GLY A 172 7.09 -20.53 -6.40
C GLY A 172 8.41 -19.87 -6.79
N LEU A 173 8.82 -18.84 -6.04
CA LEU A 173 9.97 -17.97 -6.34
C LEU A 173 11.27 -18.75 -6.60
N GLU A 174 11.97 -18.42 -7.68
CA GLU A 174 13.22 -19.05 -8.12
C GLU A 174 14.28 -18.05 -8.58
N SER A 175 13.89 -16.79 -8.77
CA SER A 175 14.80 -15.74 -9.22
C SER A 175 14.49 -14.38 -8.58
N LEU A 176 15.43 -13.44 -8.69
CA LEU A 176 15.26 -12.06 -8.22
C LEU A 176 14.15 -11.34 -9.00
N GLU A 177 14.04 -11.58 -10.30
CA GLU A 177 13.00 -11.02 -11.16
C GLU A 177 11.60 -11.41 -10.67
N GLU A 178 11.44 -12.63 -10.19
CA GLU A 178 10.17 -13.09 -9.63
C GLU A 178 9.86 -12.46 -8.27
N ILE A 179 10.87 -12.15 -7.47
CA ILE A 179 10.70 -11.37 -6.25
C ILE A 179 10.24 -9.95 -6.62
N CYS A 180 10.86 -9.33 -7.63
CA CYS A 180 10.44 -8.03 -8.15
C CYS A 180 8.99 -8.06 -8.65
N ALA A 181 8.62 -9.11 -9.41
CA ALA A 181 7.26 -9.30 -9.88
C ALA A 181 6.27 -9.46 -8.73
N LEU A 182 6.58 -10.26 -7.71
CA LEU A 182 5.78 -10.44 -6.50
C LEU A 182 5.48 -9.09 -5.83
N VAL A 183 6.51 -8.29 -5.59
CA VAL A 183 6.39 -6.97 -4.93
C VAL A 183 5.60 -5.99 -5.80
N ALA A 184 5.76 -6.05 -7.12
CA ALA A 184 5.03 -5.21 -8.06
C ALA A 184 3.54 -5.59 -8.16
N LEU A 185 3.23 -6.88 -8.14
CA LEU A 185 1.87 -7.40 -8.22
C LEU A 185 1.07 -7.21 -6.93
N TYR A 186 1.72 -7.22 -5.77
CA TYR A 186 1.04 -7.09 -4.48
C TYR A 186 0.74 -5.62 -4.14
N ARG A 187 -0.01 -4.95 -5.01
CA ARG A 187 -0.46 -3.55 -4.89
C ARG A 187 -1.90 -3.41 -5.37
N PRO A 188 -2.68 -2.46 -4.83
CA PRO A 188 -3.98 -2.12 -5.40
C PRO A 188 -3.87 -1.83 -6.91
N GLY A 189 -4.70 -2.45 -7.72
CA GLY A 189 -4.65 -2.42 -9.18
C GLY A 189 -3.95 -3.65 -9.77
N PRO A 190 -2.61 -3.77 -9.73
CA PRO A 190 -1.90 -4.94 -10.27
C PRO A 190 -2.27 -6.26 -9.64
N MET A 191 -2.80 -6.27 -8.41
CA MET A 191 -3.26 -7.48 -7.71
C MET A 191 -4.26 -8.32 -8.52
N GLN A 192 -5.02 -7.70 -9.41
CA GLN A 192 -5.96 -8.39 -10.29
C GLN A 192 -5.25 -9.30 -11.29
N LEU A 193 -3.99 -9.01 -11.62
CA LEU A 193 -3.18 -9.76 -12.60
C LEU A 193 -2.40 -10.93 -11.98
N LYS A 194 -2.44 -11.11 -10.67
CA LYS A 194 -1.65 -12.13 -9.95
C LYS A 194 -1.89 -13.55 -10.47
N ASP A 195 -3.14 -13.90 -10.74
CA ASP A 195 -3.51 -15.25 -11.18
C ASP A 195 -3.06 -15.48 -12.63
N GLN A 196 -3.16 -14.48 -13.48
CA GLN A 196 -2.63 -14.51 -14.85
C GLN A 196 -1.10 -14.66 -14.85
N TYR A 197 -0.39 -13.93 -13.99
CA TYR A 197 1.06 -14.07 -13.87
C TYR A 197 1.47 -15.47 -13.43
N ILE A 198 0.81 -16.03 -12.40
CA ILE A 198 1.07 -17.39 -11.91
C ILE A 198 0.81 -18.40 -13.01
N GLU A 199 -0.31 -18.28 -13.72
CA GLU A 199 -0.65 -19.19 -14.83
C GLU A 199 0.38 -19.10 -15.96
N SER A 200 0.81 -17.89 -16.34
CA SER A 200 1.82 -17.69 -17.39
C SER A 200 3.19 -18.23 -17.00
N LYS A 201 3.59 -18.11 -15.73
CA LYS A 201 4.82 -18.72 -15.23
C LYS A 201 4.80 -20.24 -15.36
N HIS A 202 3.72 -20.89 -14.92
CA HIS A 202 3.61 -22.35 -14.94
C HIS A 202 3.26 -22.91 -16.33
N ASN A 203 2.73 -22.08 -17.23
CA ASN A 203 2.37 -22.42 -18.60
C ASN A 203 2.85 -21.34 -19.58
N PRO A 204 4.14 -21.31 -19.95
CA PRO A 204 4.70 -20.28 -20.83
C PRO A 204 4.01 -20.12 -22.19
N SER A 205 3.31 -21.18 -22.67
CA SER A 205 2.53 -21.12 -23.91
C SER A 205 1.29 -20.23 -23.84
N LYS A 206 0.88 -19.83 -22.62
CA LYS A 206 -0.24 -18.91 -22.37
C LYS A 206 0.21 -17.45 -22.16
N LEU A 207 1.51 -17.20 -22.28
CA LEU A 207 2.03 -15.84 -22.18
C LEU A 207 1.55 -15.01 -23.37
N VAL A 208 0.81 -13.97 -23.09
CA VAL A 208 0.36 -12.98 -24.10
C VAL A 208 1.07 -11.67 -23.77
N TYR A 209 1.76 -11.12 -24.74
CA TYR A 209 2.30 -9.76 -24.69
C TYR A 209 1.31 -8.83 -25.39
N ASP A 210 0.92 -7.76 -24.70
CA ASP A 210 0.09 -6.68 -25.27
C ASP A 210 0.91 -5.76 -26.18
#